data_beed58e83eb0892bc96542152300a644
#
_entry.id   beed58e83eb0892bc96542152300a644
#
_cell.length_a   1.000
_cell.length_b   1.000
_cell.length_c   1.000
_cell.angle_alpha   90.00
_cell.angle_beta   90.00
_cell.angle_gamma   90.00
#
_symmetry.space_group_name_H-M   'P 1'
#
loop_
_entity.id
_entity.type
_entity.pdbx_description
1 polymer ?
#
loop_
_entity_poly.entity_id
_entity_poly.type
_entity_poly.pdbx_seq_one_letter_code
_entity_poly.pdbx_strand_id
1 'polypeptide(L)'
;ADVHVLAQSMIHHAERKRLLVFADNRQDAAFQAGWMQDRSRRYRLRELFYKRLREGEISISDLTLWLDKYLDADDELSRALIPEVWRVEPKSQTSLAHGEERKWFLRVQILRELTLGARQSTGLEPLGRLKIAYRGLEPELPIIQKWAKRLNCTGVEMREGIASLLDAARSRRIVFDPVTRIYSKFWLEGEKEIQRGYLPSMQGVPAGLVFERDGQHDKGRVSQWFSSYSSVAKQAAGNWGVHPDEIQAFLYDVWQLCSGELELLTQVQLKGARDKNLPGCHGAHQVQVDNLVLTPSRGMYRCRTCRRLHTRVNPAMSCMAWRCTGKVEYEEE
;
A
#
# COMPACT_ATOMS: atom_id res chain seq x y z
N ALA A 1 10.64 -2.06 -19.73
CA ALA A 1 11.05 -2.86 -18.57
C ALA A 1 12.40 -3.53 -18.83
N ASP A 2 12.59 -4.08 -19.99
CA ASP A 2 13.75 -4.93 -20.34
C ASP A 2 15.06 -4.13 -20.41
N VAL A 3 15.03 -2.91 -20.96
CA VAL A 3 16.21 -2.04 -21.05
C VAL A 3 16.75 -1.66 -19.65
N HIS A 4 15.86 -1.49 -18.67
CA HIS A 4 16.27 -1.14 -17.31
C HIS A 4 16.95 -2.32 -16.59
N VAL A 5 16.42 -3.52 -16.74
CA VAL A 5 16.99 -4.74 -16.17
C VAL A 5 18.36 -5.03 -16.80
N LEU A 6 18.45 -4.91 -18.12
CA LEU A 6 19.72 -5.03 -18.85
C LEU A 6 20.74 -3.99 -18.41
N ALA A 7 20.33 -2.72 -18.31
CA ALA A 7 21.20 -1.64 -17.88
C ALA A 7 21.72 -1.85 -16.45
N GLN A 8 20.88 -2.30 -15.52
CA GLN A 8 21.31 -2.63 -14.15
C GLN A 8 22.27 -3.83 -14.12
N SER A 9 21.94 -4.88 -14.86
CA SER A 9 22.81 -6.05 -14.96
C SER A 9 24.17 -5.68 -15.55
N MET A 10 24.20 -4.90 -16.64
CA MET A 10 25.44 -4.43 -17.25
C MET A 10 26.27 -3.55 -16.29
N ILE A 11 25.65 -2.63 -15.56
CA ILE A 11 26.35 -1.78 -14.58
C ILE A 11 26.89 -2.62 -13.43
N HIS A 12 26.14 -3.63 -12.97
CA HIS A 12 26.56 -4.51 -11.86
C HIS A 12 27.81 -5.32 -12.22
N HIS A 13 27.89 -5.81 -13.45
CA HIS A 13 29.00 -6.64 -13.93
C HIS A 13 30.15 -5.87 -14.61
N ALA A 14 29.99 -4.55 -14.83
CA ALA A 14 31.02 -3.74 -15.45
C ALA A 14 32.11 -3.32 -14.44
N GLU A 15 33.36 -3.40 -14.85
CA GLU A 15 34.50 -2.88 -14.07
C GLU A 15 34.37 -1.39 -13.80
N ARG A 16 33.85 -0.62 -14.76
CA ARG A 16 33.51 0.80 -14.62
C ARG A 16 32.00 0.94 -14.62
N LYS A 17 31.41 1.22 -13.46
CA LYS A 17 29.97 1.37 -13.26
C LYS A 17 29.41 2.62 -13.94
N ARG A 18 29.50 2.69 -15.27
CA ARG A 18 29.00 3.81 -16.08
C ARG A 18 28.14 3.26 -17.20
N LEU A 19 27.00 3.89 -17.41
CA LEU A 19 26.10 3.61 -18.53
C LEU A 19 25.95 4.90 -19.36
N LEU A 20 26.17 4.80 -20.66
CA LEU A 20 25.92 5.86 -21.60
C LEU A 20 24.68 5.52 -22.42
N VAL A 21 23.66 6.35 -22.35
CA VAL A 21 22.42 6.19 -23.10
C VAL A 21 22.33 7.34 -24.11
N PHE A 22 22.17 7.00 -25.36
CA PHE A 22 21.93 7.97 -26.43
C PHE A 22 20.44 8.09 -26.67
N ALA A 23 19.95 9.32 -26.74
CA ALA A 23 18.57 9.62 -27.13
C ALA A 23 18.60 10.82 -28.09
N ASP A 24 17.71 10.80 -29.06
CA ASP A 24 17.63 11.82 -30.10
C ASP A 24 17.23 13.21 -29.58
N ASN A 25 16.62 13.24 -28.40
CA ASN A 25 16.15 14.45 -27.76
C ASN A 25 16.73 14.59 -26.35
N ARG A 26 17.29 15.78 -26.04
CA ARG A 26 17.85 16.10 -24.72
C ARG A 26 16.80 15.97 -23.60
N GLN A 27 15.55 16.31 -23.87
CA GLN A 27 14.45 16.20 -22.91
C GLN A 27 14.13 14.73 -22.60
N ASP A 28 14.10 13.87 -23.60
CA ASP A 28 13.88 12.45 -23.45
C ASP A 28 15.03 11.77 -22.71
N ALA A 29 16.27 12.17 -22.98
CA ALA A 29 17.44 11.67 -22.28
C ALA A 29 17.41 12.06 -20.78
N ALA A 30 17.08 13.30 -20.45
CA ALA A 30 16.95 13.76 -19.07
C ALA A 30 15.80 13.08 -18.34
N PHE A 31 14.65 12.90 -19.02
CA PHE A 31 13.51 12.18 -18.48
C PHE A 31 13.85 10.70 -18.22
N GLN A 32 14.51 10.04 -19.17
CA GLN A 32 14.93 8.64 -19.01
C GLN A 32 15.94 8.47 -17.88
N ALA A 33 16.91 9.38 -17.76
CA ALA A 33 17.90 9.34 -16.68
C ALA A 33 17.25 9.50 -15.31
N GLY A 34 16.36 10.45 -15.12
CA GLY A 34 15.60 10.64 -13.88
C GLY A 34 14.72 9.42 -13.54
N TRP A 35 14.05 8.86 -14.55
CA TRP A 35 13.22 7.67 -14.40
C TRP A 35 14.04 6.41 -14.02
N MET A 36 15.21 6.21 -14.64
CA MET A 36 16.12 5.11 -14.32
C MET A 36 16.67 5.26 -12.90
N GLN A 37 17.04 6.46 -12.50
CA GLN A 37 17.54 6.76 -11.18
C GLN A 37 16.48 6.48 -10.09
N ASP A 38 15.24 6.91 -10.29
CA ASP A 38 14.15 6.63 -9.34
C ASP A 38 13.84 5.12 -9.25
N ARG A 39 13.84 4.41 -10.36
CA ARG A 39 13.66 2.95 -10.35
C ARG A 39 14.80 2.21 -9.66
N SER A 40 16.04 2.60 -9.89
CA SER A 40 17.20 2.02 -9.23
C SER A 40 17.13 2.24 -7.70
N ARG A 41 16.77 3.46 -7.29
CA ARG A 41 16.56 3.81 -5.88
C ARG A 41 15.50 2.94 -5.23
N ARG A 42 14.35 2.77 -5.90
CA ARG A 42 13.26 1.92 -5.39
C ARG A 42 13.68 0.47 -5.24
N TYR A 43 14.39 -0.05 -6.23
CA TYR A 43 14.85 -1.43 -6.18
C TYR A 43 15.76 -1.65 -4.97
N ARG A 44 16.73 -0.78 -4.75
CA ARG A 44 17.62 -0.85 -3.60
C ARG A 44 16.89 -0.68 -2.26
N LEU A 45 15.90 0.21 -2.19
CA LEU A 45 15.08 0.34 -0.98
C LEU A 45 14.27 -0.94 -0.71
N ARG A 46 13.68 -1.57 -1.73
CA ARG A 46 13.00 -2.86 -1.58
C ARG A 46 13.94 -3.96 -1.09
N GLU A 47 15.17 -3.98 -1.59
CA GLU A 47 16.19 -4.91 -1.14
C GLU A 47 16.48 -4.75 0.35
N LEU A 48 16.58 -3.51 0.84
CA LEU A 48 16.73 -3.22 2.26
C LEU A 48 15.48 -3.61 3.06
N PHE A 49 14.28 -3.31 2.57
CA PHE A 49 13.04 -3.74 3.20
C PHE A 49 12.99 -5.26 3.34
N TYR A 50 13.31 -5.97 2.27
CA TYR A 50 13.31 -7.43 2.27
C TYR A 50 14.40 -8.00 3.19
N LYS A 51 15.59 -7.41 3.20
CA LYS A 51 16.66 -7.79 4.14
C LYS A 51 16.17 -7.73 5.58
N ARG A 52 15.52 -6.63 5.97
CA ARG A 52 14.97 -6.49 7.33
C ARG A 52 13.81 -7.44 7.62
N LEU A 53 12.93 -7.65 6.63
CA LEU A 53 11.80 -8.57 6.77
C LEU A 53 12.23 -10.02 7.00
N ARG A 54 13.37 -10.44 6.49
CA ARG A 54 13.90 -11.80 6.75
C ARG A 54 14.23 -12.06 8.22
N GLU A 55 14.40 -11.02 9.02
CA GLU A 55 14.67 -11.11 10.46
C GLU A 55 13.37 -11.30 11.26
N GLY A 56 12.21 -11.09 10.66
CA GLY A 56 10.89 -11.22 11.27
C GLY A 56 9.95 -10.06 10.91
N GLU A 57 8.77 -10.11 11.48
CA GLU A 57 7.75 -9.08 11.30
C GLU A 57 8.20 -7.72 11.87
N ILE A 58 7.65 -6.64 11.29
CA ILE A 58 8.02 -5.29 11.69
C ILE A 58 6.87 -4.31 11.43
N SER A 59 6.68 -3.35 12.31
CA SER A 59 5.79 -2.22 12.09
C SER A 59 6.37 -1.23 11.09
N ILE A 60 5.53 -0.37 10.49
CA ILE A 60 6.00 0.68 9.58
C ILE A 60 6.91 1.67 10.30
N SER A 61 6.59 2.01 11.54
CA SER A 61 7.40 2.93 12.35
C SER A 61 8.79 2.35 12.67
N ASP A 62 8.84 1.08 13.08
CA ASP A 62 10.10 0.41 13.37
C ASP A 62 10.96 0.20 12.12
N LEU A 63 10.33 -0.14 10.98
CA LEU A 63 11.04 -0.23 9.71
C LEU A 63 11.63 1.12 9.29
N THR A 64 10.88 2.20 9.48
CA THR A 64 11.38 3.56 9.21
C THR A 64 12.60 3.89 10.07
N LEU A 65 12.55 3.61 11.37
CA LEU A 65 13.66 3.84 12.29
C LEU A 65 14.86 2.95 11.97
N TRP A 66 14.62 1.69 11.63
CA TRP A 66 15.70 0.78 11.24
C TRP A 66 16.41 1.25 9.97
N LEU A 67 15.66 1.68 8.95
CA LEU A 67 16.23 2.23 7.73
C LEU A 67 17.02 3.51 7.98
N ASP A 68 16.48 4.39 8.81
CA ASP A 68 17.14 5.64 9.17
C ASP A 68 18.52 5.37 9.81
N LYS A 69 18.57 4.47 10.80
CA LYS A 69 19.82 4.05 11.44
C LYS A 69 20.77 3.33 10.49
N TYR A 70 20.23 2.49 9.59
CA TYR A 70 21.03 1.75 8.61
C TYR A 70 21.71 2.69 7.63
N LEU A 71 21.03 3.76 7.20
CA LEU A 71 21.55 4.77 6.31
C LEU A 71 22.49 5.76 7.00
N ASP A 72 22.38 5.96 8.32
CA ASP A 72 23.32 6.75 9.09
C ASP A 72 24.72 6.12 9.12
N ALA A 73 24.78 4.80 9.06
CA ALA A 73 26.05 4.07 9.09
C ALA A 73 26.77 4.02 7.73
N ASP A 74 26.12 4.45 6.64
CA ASP A 74 26.66 4.38 5.26
C ASP A 74 26.29 5.63 4.46
N ASP A 75 27.19 6.59 4.46
CA ASP A 75 27.02 7.88 3.75
C ASP A 75 26.85 7.71 2.23
N GLU A 76 27.57 6.77 1.61
CA GLU A 76 27.49 6.54 0.19
C GLU A 76 26.11 5.99 -0.20
N LEU A 77 25.64 5.00 0.56
CA LEU A 77 24.32 4.43 0.37
C LEU A 77 23.22 5.46 0.65
N SER A 78 23.39 6.25 1.71
CA SER A 78 22.45 7.33 2.03
C SER A 78 22.33 8.33 0.89
N ARG A 79 23.45 8.77 0.32
CA ARG A 79 23.44 9.67 -0.85
C ARG A 79 22.84 9.03 -2.09
N ALA A 80 23.01 7.74 -2.27
CA ALA A 80 22.42 7.03 -3.41
C ALA A 80 20.91 6.88 -3.30
N LEU A 81 20.38 6.69 -2.08
CA LEU A 81 18.98 6.39 -1.82
C LEU A 81 18.13 7.61 -1.51
N ILE A 82 18.68 8.60 -0.82
CA ILE A 82 17.95 9.81 -0.45
C ILE A 82 18.22 10.91 -1.48
N PRO A 83 17.19 11.46 -2.15
CA PRO A 83 17.35 12.59 -3.08
C PRO A 83 17.93 13.81 -2.38
N GLU A 84 18.62 14.65 -3.15
CA GLU A 84 19.32 15.85 -2.64
C GLU A 84 18.45 16.76 -1.78
N VAL A 85 17.20 16.98 -2.21
CA VAL A 85 16.27 17.85 -1.46
C VAL A 85 15.89 17.31 -0.11
N TRP A 86 16.09 16.01 0.13
CA TRP A 86 15.85 15.34 1.41
C TRP A 86 17.14 15.07 2.18
N ARG A 87 18.28 15.42 1.58
CA ARG A 87 19.56 15.40 2.24
C ARG A 87 19.76 16.74 2.90
N VAL A 88 20.21 16.68 4.07
CA VAL A 88 20.59 17.90 4.75
C VAL A 88 22.06 18.13 4.57
N GLU A 89 22.38 19.27 4.05
CA GLU A 89 23.73 19.79 4.16
C GLU A 89 23.90 20.47 5.52
N PRO A 90 24.99 20.17 6.26
CA PRO A 90 25.26 20.77 7.58
C PRO A 90 25.31 22.30 7.58
N LYS A 91 25.35 22.92 6.40
CA LYS A 91 25.47 24.37 6.21
C LYS A 91 24.17 25.09 5.94
N SER A 92 23.07 24.39 5.71
CA SER A 92 21.78 25.05 5.51
C SER A 92 21.19 25.43 6.86
N GLN A 93 21.02 26.70 7.09
CA GLN A 93 20.41 27.24 8.34
C GLN A 93 18.92 26.89 8.48
N THR A 94 18.32 26.28 7.51
CA THR A 94 17.00 25.68 7.59
C THR A 94 17.09 24.29 8.19
N SER A 95 17.76 24.17 9.31
CA SER A 95 17.99 22.96 10.07
C SER A 95 16.72 22.40 10.74
N LEU A 96 15.60 22.51 10.10
CA LEU A 96 14.42 21.76 10.49
C LEU A 96 14.67 20.30 10.18
N ALA A 97 15.23 19.66 11.17
CA ALA A 97 15.07 18.24 11.31
C ALA A 97 15.69 17.40 10.19
N HIS A 98 16.98 17.44 10.09
CA HIS A 98 17.77 16.50 9.32
C HIS A 98 17.26 15.05 9.44
N GLY A 99 17.04 14.58 10.65
CA GLY A 99 16.52 13.25 10.92
C GLY A 99 15.06 13.07 10.54
N GLU A 100 14.22 14.06 10.71
CA GLU A 100 12.78 13.93 10.48
C GLU A 100 12.43 13.92 8.97
N GLU A 101 13.05 14.76 8.15
CA GLU A 101 12.81 14.78 6.71
C GLU A 101 13.23 13.46 6.05
N ARG A 102 14.36 12.90 6.44
CA ARG A 102 14.80 11.60 5.97
C ARG A 102 13.84 10.49 6.40
N LYS A 103 13.40 10.48 7.65
CA LYS A 103 12.41 9.53 8.15
C LYS A 103 11.09 9.66 7.40
N TRP A 104 10.61 10.86 7.13
CA TRP A 104 9.42 11.08 6.32
C TRP A 104 9.57 10.54 4.91
N PHE A 105 10.68 10.82 4.26
CA PHE A 105 10.96 10.26 2.93
C PHE A 105 10.92 8.73 2.96
N LEU A 106 11.62 8.10 3.91
CA LEU A 106 11.66 6.64 4.06
C LEU A 106 10.26 6.07 4.33
N ARG A 107 9.50 6.69 5.23
CA ARG A 107 8.13 6.29 5.54
C ARG A 107 7.23 6.37 4.31
N VAL A 108 7.35 7.41 3.51
CA VAL A 108 6.60 7.53 2.24
C VAL A 108 6.98 6.44 1.25
N GLN A 109 8.26 6.07 1.16
CA GLN A 109 8.66 4.97 0.28
C GLN A 109 8.08 3.63 0.75
N ILE A 110 8.00 3.39 2.06
CA ILE A 110 7.31 2.23 2.62
C ILE A 110 5.82 2.28 2.26
N LEU A 111 5.14 3.38 2.52
CA LEU A 111 3.73 3.55 2.19
C LEU A 111 3.44 3.36 0.70
N ARG A 112 4.34 3.85 -0.12
CA ARG A 112 4.30 3.64 -1.57
C ARG A 112 4.35 2.17 -1.93
N GLU A 113 5.24 1.40 -1.31
CA GLU A 113 5.33 -0.05 -1.53
C GLU A 113 4.03 -0.74 -1.12
N LEU A 114 3.44 -0.35 -0.01
CA LEU A 114 2.20 -0.93 0.53
C LEU A 114 0.93 -0.53 -0.22
N THR A 115 0.97 0.53 -1.02
CA THR A 115 -0.17 1.04 -1.78
C THR A 115 -0.06 0.77 -3.28
N LEU A 116 0.83 -0.12 -3.68
CA LEU A 116 0.95 -0.54 -5.07
C LEU A 116 -0.36 -1.19 -5.52
N GLY A 117 -0.92 -0.67 -6.60
CA GLY A 117 -2.13 -1.23 -7.18
C GLY A 117 -1.88 -2.62 -7.77
N ALA A 118 -2.91 -3.43 -7.81
CA ALA A 118 -2.87 -4.82 -8.30
C ALA A 118 -2.34 -5.00 -9.75
N ARG A 119 -2.14 -3.92 -10.48
CA ARG A 119 -1.53 -3.93 -11.82
C ARG A 119 -0.02 -3.76 -11.81
N GLN A 120 0.58 -3.41 -10.67
CA GLN A 120 2.03 -3.24 -10.55
C GLN A 120 2.63 -4.53 -9.99
N SER A 121 3.15 -5.36 -10.88
CA SER A 121 3.72 -6.68 -10.57
C SER A 121 5.12 -6.65 -9.96
N THR A 122 5.68 -5.47 -9.69
CA THR A 122 7.10 -5.33 -9.29
C THR A 122 7.31 -5.01 -7.81
N GLY A 123 6.26 -5.04 -6.98
CA GLY A 123 6.39 -4.81 -5.54
C GLY A 123 6.70 -6.08 -4.75
N LEU A 124 7.12 -5.95 -3.50
CA LEU A 124 7.42 -7.08 -2.61
C LEU A 124 6.18 -7.95 -2.35
N GLU A 125 5.02 -7.33 -2.19
CA GLU A 125 3.76 -8.05 -1.98
C GLU A 125 3.34 -8.84 -3.24
N PRO A 126 3.28 -8.24 -4.46
CA PRO A 126 3.03 -8.99 -5.69
C PRO A 126 4.07 -10.07 -6.02
N LEU A 127 5.27 -9.96 -5.48
CA LEU A 127 6.32 -10.98 -5.63
C LEU A 127 6.26 -12.06 -4.54
N GLY A 128 5.25 -12.06 -3.66
CA GLY A 128 5.11 -13.05 -2.60
C GLY A 128 6.17 -12.96 -1.49
N ARG A 129 6.87 -11.84 -1.40
CA ARG A 129 7.95 -11.62 -0.40
C ARG A 129 7.48 -10.92 0.86
N LEU A 130 6.33 -10.29 0.79
CA LEU A 130 5.72 -9.49 1.83
C LEU A 130 4.23 -9.81 1.92
N LYS A 131 3.73 -9.94 3.13
CA LYS A 131 2.31 -9.96 3.47
C LYS A 131 2.05 -8.88 4.52
N ILE A 132 0.89 -8.24 4.45
CA ILE A 132 0.49 -7.25 5.45
C ILE A 132 -0.44 -7.91 6.44
N ALA A 133 -0.08 -7.90 7.72
CA ALA A 133 -0.98 -8.25 8.80
C ALA A 133 -1.64 -6.98 9.37
N TYR A 134 -2.81 -7.15 9.94
CA TYR A 134 -3.59 -6.09 10.57
C TYR A 134 -3.63 -6.36 12.07
N ARG A 135 -3.10 -5.44 12.86
CA ARG A 135 -2.96 -5.59 14.32
C ARG A 135 -4.31 -5.82 14.97
N GLY A 136 -4.39 -6.80 15.86
CA GLY A 136 -5.61 -7.14 16.57
C GLY A 136 -6.65 -7.92 15.76
N LEU A 137 -6.46 -8.12 14.45
CA LEU A 137 -7.35 -8.93 13.64
C LEU A 137 -7.00 -10.42 13.83
N GLU A 138 -7.50 -11.01 14.91
CA GLU A 138 -7.19 -12.37 15.32
C GLU A 138 -8.33 -13.34 14.97
N PRO A 139 -8.01 -14.61 14.62
CA PRO A 139 -9.03 -15.61 14.21
C PRO A 139 -10.05 -15.92 15.31
N GLU A 140 -9.70 -15.72 16.57
CA GLU A 140 -10.51 -16.04 17.76
C GLU A 140 -11.59 -14.99 18.06
N LEU A 141 -11.57 -13.84 17.41
CA LEU A 141 -12.56 -12.78 17.62
C LEU A 141 -14.00 -13.28 17.43
N PRO A 142 -14.94 -12.90 18.31
CA PRO A 142 -16.31 -13.41 18.29
C PRO A 142 -17.02 -13.25 16.93
N ILE A 143 -16.83 -12.10 16.29
CA ILE A 143 -17.39 -11.81 14.97
C ILE A 143 -16.79 -12.73 13.90
N ILE A 144 -15.48 -12.97 13.95
CA ILE A 144 -14.81 -13.87 13.02
C ILE A 144 -15.32 -15.30 13.21
N GLN A 145 -15.39 -15.79 14.44
CA GLN A 145 -15.88 -17.12 14.75
C GLN A 145 -17.36 -17.31 14.38
N LYS A 146 -18.21 -16.29 14.62
CA LYS A 146 -19.61 -16.29 14.21
C LYS A 146 -19.76 -16.57 12.71
N TRP A 147 -19.03 -15.83 11.88
CA TRP A 147 -19.15 -15.94 10.43
C TRP A 147 -18.37 -17.11 9.85
N ALA A 148 -17.26 -17.52 10.47
CA ALA A 148 -16.54 -18.73 10.10
C ALA A 148 -17.43 -19.97 10.25
N LYS A 149 -18.15 -20.08 11.38
CA LYS A 149 -19.12 -21.16 11.61
C LYS A 149 -20.26 -21.15 10.58
N ARG A 150 -20.79 -19.97 10.24
CA ARG A 150 -21.88 -19.85 9.24
C ARG A 150 -21.45 -20.25 7.83
N LEU A 151 -20.22 -19.93 7.46
CA LEU A 151 -19.68 -20.23 6.14
C LEU A 151 -18.93 -21.57 6.07
N ASN A 152 -18.97 -22.34 7.18
CA ASN A 152 -18.27 -23.62 7.29
C ASN A 152 -16.80 -23.54 6.89
N CYS A 153 -16.11 -22.50 7.39
CA CYS A 153 -14.69 -22.29 7.20
C CYS A 153 -13.99 -22.09 8.56
N THR A 154 -12.67 -22.04 8.54
CA THR A 154 -11.87 -21.78 9.74
C THR A 154 -11.86 -20.29 10.09
N GLY A 155 -11.61 -19.96 11.37
CA GLY A 155 -11.40 -18.57 11.80
C GLY A 155 -10.22 -17.92 11.07
N VAL A 156 -9.20 -18.71 10.74
CA VAL A 156 -8.03 -18.23 9.96
C VAL A 156 -8.45 -17.83 8.55
N GLU A 157 -9.21 -18.65 7.85
CA GLU A 157 -9.71 -18.33 6.51
C GLU A 157 -10.62 -17.09 6.51
N MET A 158 -11.49 -16.98 7.52
CA MET A 158 -12.35 -15.81 7.69
C MET A 158 -11.54 -14.55 7.97
N ARG A 159 -10.56 -14.59 8.87
CA ARG A 159 -9.62 -13.51 9.13
C ARG A 159 -8.91 -13.06 7.86
N GLU A 160 -8.37 -14.01 7.09
CA GLU A 160 -7.69 -13.74 5.83
C GLU A 160 -8.66 -13.13 4.78
N GLY A 161 -9.91 -13.55 4.77
CA GLY A 161 -10.96 -12.95 3.97
C GLY A 161 -11.17 -11.47 4.33
N ILE A 162 -11.37 -11.17 5.62
CA ILE A 162 -11.54 -9.79 6.10
C ILE A 162 -10.29 -8.95 5.77
N ALA A 163 -9.10 -9.48 6.03
CA ALA A 163 -7.85 -8.81 5.67
C ALA A 163 -7.76 -8.52 4.17
N SER A 164 -8.27 -9.40 3.31
CA SER A 164 -8.30 -9.18 1.86
C SER A 164 -9.22 -8.03 1.44
N LEU A 165 -10.29 -7.75 2.20
CA LEU A 165 -11.12 -6.57 1.99
C LEU A 165 -10.37 -5.27 2.34
N LEU A 166 -9.62 -5.28 3.43
CA LEU A 166 -8.76 -4.16 3.83
C LEU A 166 -7.62 -3.94 2.81
N ASP A 167 -7.02 -5.02 2.30
CA ASP A 167 -6.03 -4.95 1.22
C ASP A 167 -6.62 -4.32 -0.06
N ALA A 168 -7.87 -4.62 -0.38
CA ALA A 168 -8.55 -4.01 -1.52
C ALA A 168 -8.74 -2.49 -1.33
N ALA A 169 -8.98 -2.02 -0.11
CA ALA A 169 -9.01 -0.59 0.20
C ALA A 169 -7.60 0.03 0.13
N ARG A 170 -6.62 -0.60 0.77
CA ARG A 170 -5.22 -0.17 0.79
C ARG A 170 -4.62 -0.07 -0.61
N SER A 171 -4.84 -1.07 -1.47
CA SER A 171 -4.37 -1.07 -2.86
C SER A 171 -5.03 0.00 -3.74
N ARG A 172 -6.16 0.51 -3.32
CA ARG A 172 -6.82 1.71 -3.87
C ARG A 172 -6.30 2.99 -3.24
N ARG A 173 -5.30 2.82 -2.34
CA ARG A 173 -4.61 3.90 -1.68
C ARG A 173 -5.52 4.64 -0.66
N ILE A 174 -6.53 3.99 -0.15
CA ILE A 174 -7.36 4.48 0.95
C ILE A 174 -6.63 4.18 2.25
N VAL A 175 -5.64 5.00 2.56
CA VAL A 175 -4.77 4.86 3.73
C VAL A 175 -4.62 6.19 4.46
N PHE A 176 -4.53 6.14 5.78
CA PHE A 176 -4.28 7.28 6.65
C PHE A 176 -2.96 7.06 7.40
N ASP A 177 -2.06 8.02 7.27
CA ASP A 177 -0.83 8.08 8.02
C ASP A 177 -0.76 9.36 8.86
N PRO A 178 -0.89 9.28 10.18
CA PRO A 178 -0.90 10.46 11.04
C PRO A 178 0.47 11.16 11.08
N VAL A 179 1.56 10.42 10.84
CA VAL A 179 2.93 10.93 10.94
C VAL A 179 3.28 11.80 9.75
N THR A 180 3.12 11.28 8.55
CA THR A 180 3.49 12.03 7.34
C THR A 180 2.46 13.08 6.96
N ARG A 181 1.26 13.01 7.57
CA ARG A 181 0.15 13.86 7.15
C ARG A 181 0.14 14.00 5.63
N ILE A 182 -0.12 12.91 4.95
CA ILE A 182 -0.01 12.71 3.49
C ILE A 182 -0.47 13.90 2.63
N TYR A 183 -1.22 14.80 3.24
CA TYR A 183 -1.76 16.04 2.66
C TYR A 183 -1.08 17.31 3.17
N SER A 184 0.00 17.20 3.92
CA SER A 184 0.68 18.40 4.37
C SER A 184 1.24 19.18 3.17
N LYS A 185 1.30 20.50 3.33
CA LYS A 185 1.88 21.40 2.34
C LYS A 185 3.30 20.97 1.91
N PHE A 186 4.05 20.40 2.84
CA PHE A 186 5.39 19.88 2.60
C PHE A 186 5.41 18.78 1.52
N TRP A 187 4.48 17.83 1.56
CA TRP A 187 4.36 16.78 0.55
C TRP A 187 3.82 17.30 -0.78
N LEU A 188 2.97 18.32 -0.75
CA LEU A 188 2.39 18.92 -1.95
C LEU A 188 3.35 19.90 -2.64
N GLU A 189 4.24 20.52 -1.90
CA GLU A 189 5.23 21.49 -2.38
C GLU A 189 6.64 20.89 -2.51
N GLY A 190 6.93 19.77 -1.85
CA GLY A 190 8.16 19.00 -2.05
C GLY A 190 8.23 18.49 -3.48
N GLU A 191 9.38 18.06 -3.94
CA GLU A 191 9.66 17.73 -5.34
C GLU A 191 8.51 17.02 -6.06
N LYS A 192 8.03 17.67 -7.11
CA LYS A 192 6.99 17.15 -8.00
C LYS A 192 7.31 15.75 -8.55
N GLU A 193 8.57 15.39 -8.64
CA GLU A 193 9.03 14.08 -9.13
C GLU A 193 8.85 12.95 -8.12
N ILE A 194 9.07 13.23 -6.83
CA ILE A 194 8.78 12.27 -5.75
C ILE A 194 7.27 12.15 -5.57
N GLN A 195 6.53 13.20 -5.81
CA GLN A 195 5.09 13.27 -5.65
C GLN A 195 4.34 12.63 -6.82
N ARG A 196 4.88 12.68 -8.03
CA ARG A 196 4.23 12.14 -9.22
C ARG A 196 4.10 10.62 -9.13
N GLY A 197 2.92 10.16 -8.84
CA GLY A 197 2.51 8.76 -8.99
C GLY A 197 2.64 7.87 -7.76
N TYR A 198 2.99 8.38 -6.60
CA TYR A 198 3.36 7.54 -5.48
C TYR A 198 2.31 7.35 -4.41
N LEU A 199 1.60 8.39 -4.11
CA LEU A 199 0.43 8.30 -3.25
C LEU A 199 -0.74 8.94 -3.98
N PRO A 200 -1.94 8.42 -3.89
CA PRO A 200 -3.09 8.94 -4.60
C PRO A 200 -3.48 10.32 -4.19
N SER A 201 -3.21 10.58 -2.95
CA SER A 201 -3.37 11.87 -2.34
C SER A 201 -2.44 12.93 -2.92
N MET A 202 -1.36 12.52 -3.57
CA MET A 202 -0.37 13.43 -4.13
C MET A 202 -0.68 13.82 -5.58
N GLN A 203 -1.49 13.06 -6.27
CA GLN A 203 -1.88 13.33 -7.66
C GLN A 203 -3.35 13.63 -7.84
N GLY A 204 -4.07 13.87 -6.83
CA GLY A 204 -5.47 14.06 -7.00
C GLY A 204 -6.18 14.19 -5.68
N VAL A 205 -7.37 13.77 -5.74
CA VAL A 205 -8.29 13.91 -4.65
C VAL A 205 -8.09 12.77 -3.69
N PRO A 206 -7.95 13.04 -2.38
CA PRO A 206 -7.98 12.02 -1.36
C PRO A 206 -9.18 11.10 -1.55
N ALA A 207 -8.95 9.81 -1.35
CA ALA A 207 -9.99 8.80 -1.40
C ALA A 207 -10.36 8.32 0.00
N GLY A 208 -11.63 8.09 0.23
CA GLY A 208 -12.16 7.56 1.47
C GLY A 208 -13.12 6.40 1.25
N LEU A 209 -13.47 5.73 2.34
CA LEU A 209 -14.41 4.62 2.38
C LEU A 209 -15.52 4.93 3.37
N VAL A 210 -16.77 4.71 3.01
CA VAL A 210 -17.92 4.76 3.90
C VAL A 210 -18.62 3.40 3.89
N PHE A 211 -19.42 3.11 4.91
CA PHE A 211 -20.19 1.88 4.89
C PHE A 211 -21.14 1.88 3.67
N GLU A 212 -22.00 2.84 3.56
CA GLU A 212 -22.90 3.06 2.43
C GLU A 212 -22.92 4.55 2.08
N ARG A 213 -22.92 4.86 0.79
CA ARG A 213 -22.98 6.25 0.32
C ARG A 213 -24.41 6.75 0.34
N ASP A 214 -24.60 7.96 0.83
CA ASP A 214 -25.81 8.74 0.61
C ASP A 214 -25.75 9.54 -0.70
N GLY A 215 -26.82 10.28 -1.00
CA GLY A 215 -26.93 11.09 -2.21
C GLY A 215 -25.98 12.31 -2.26
N GLN A 216 -25.36 12.67 -1.14
CA GLN A 216 -24.47 13.83 -1.01
C GLN A 216 -22.99 13.44 -1.18
N HIS A 217 -22.65 12.16 -1.11
CA HIS A 217 -21.27 11.71 -1.27
C HIS A 217 -20.73 11.88 -2.68
N ASP A 218 -19.50 12.38 -2.79
CA ASP A 218 -18.76 12.47 -4.04
C ASP A 218 -18.34 11.05 -4.52
N LYS A 219 -18.97 10.59 -5.59
CA LYS A 219 -18.75 9.24 -6.15
C LYS A 219 -17.34 9.01 -6.67
N GLY A 220 -16.60 10.06 -7.02
CA GLY A 220 -15.23 9.98 -7.49
C GLY A 220 -14.21 9.82 -6.36
N ARG A 221 -14.58 10.25 -5.15
CA ARG A 221 -13.68 10.32 -3.97
C ARG A 221 -14.02 9.32 -2.90
N VAL A 222 -15.29 9.01 -2.73
CA VAL A 222 -15.77 8.16 -1.66
C VAL A 222 -16.24 6.83 -2.23
N SER A 223 -15.54 5.77 -1.89
CA SER A 223 -15.94 4.38 -2.17
C SER A 223 -16.89 3.90 -1.07
N GLN A 224 -17.74 2.94 -1.39
CA GLN A 224 -18.65 2.33 -0.41
C GLN A 224 -18.25 0.88 -0.13
N TRP A 225 -18.39 0.49 1.13
CA TRP A 225 -18.18 -0.87 1.58
C TRP A 225 -19.36 -1.75 1.19
N PHE A 226 -20.55 -1.33 1.55
CA PHE A 226 -21.79 -1.95 1.12
C PHE A 226 -22.52 -1.10 0.06
N SER A 227 -23.27 -1.75 -0.79
CA SER A 227 -24.19 -1.14 -1.75
C SER A 227 -25.31 -2.12 -2.06
N SER A 228 -26.52 -1.62 -2.14
CA SER A 228 -27.68 -2.41 -2.62
C SER A 228 -27.45 -2.98 -4.02
N TYR A 229 -26.72 -2.27 -4.88
CA TYR A 229 -26.38 -2.73 -6.24
C TYR A 229 -25.11 -3.58 -6.25
N SER A 230 -23.97 -2.96 -6.10
CA SER A 230 -22.68 -3.67 -6.14
C SER A 230 -21.57 -2.90 -5.41
N SER A 231 -20.70 -3.64 -4.72
CA SER A 231 -19.43 -3.17 -4.18
C SER A 231 -18.42 -4.30 -4.21
N VAL A 232 -17.14 -3.99 -4.02
CA VAL A 232 -16.10 -5.02 -3.95
C VAL A 232 -16.34 -5.96 -2.78
N ALA A 233 -16.73 -5.42 -1.63
CA ALA A 233 -16.99 -6.21 -0.44
C ALA A 233 -18.25 -7.07 -0.60
N LYS A 234 -19.32 -6.55 -1.21
CA LYS A 234 -20.54 -7.33 -1.51
C LYS A 234 -20.24 -8.48 -2.47
N GLN A 235 -19.47 -8.23 -3.52
CA GLN A 235 -19.03 -9.30 -4.43
C GLN A 235 -18.22 -10.37 -3.69
N ALA A 236 -17.29 -9.95 -2.84
CA ALA A 236 -16.47 -10.87 -2.07
C ALA A 236 -17.32 -11.74 -1.13
N ALA A 237 -18.23 -11.13 -0.38
CA ALA A 237 -19.16 -11.83 0.51
C ALA A 237 -19.99 -12.88 -0.24
N GLY A 238 -20.56 -12.52 -1.39
CA GLY A 238 -21.28 -13.45 -2.26
C GLY A 238 -20.39 -14.60 -2.77
N ASN A 239 -19.18 -14.30 -3.19
CA ASN A 239 -18.21 -15.33 -3.64
C ASN A 239 -17.79 -16.27 -2.50
N TRP A 240 -17.85 -15.83 -1.24
CA TRP A 240 -17.55 -16.65 -0.05
C TRP A 240 -18.73 -17.51 0.38
N GLY A 241 -19.90 -17.32 -0.21
CA GLY A 241 -21.09 -18.08 0.08
C GLY A 241 -21.98 -17.46 1.16
N VAL A 242 -21.80 -16.18 1.48
CA VAL A 242 -22.75 -15.46 2.35
C VAL A 242 -24.09 -15.39 1.65
N HIS A 243 -25.17 -15.82 2.35
CA HIS A 243 -26.51 -15.80 1.79
C HIS A 243 -26.90 -14.35 1.41
N PRO A 244 -27.56 -14.12 0.25
CA PRO A 244 -27.90 -12.76 -0.21
C PRO A 244 -28.58 -11.88 0.84
N ASP A 245 -29.48 -12.44 1.66
CA ASP A 245 -30.20 -11.71 2.70
C ASP A 245 -29.32 -11.37 3.93
N GLU A 246 -28.18 -12.04 4.08
CA GLU A 246 -27.24 -11.84 5.19
C GLU A 246 -26.02 -10.97 4.81
N ILE A 247 -25.83 -10.67 3.53
CA ILE A 247 -24.65 -9.92 3.05
C ILE A 247 -24.52 -8.55 3.76
N GLN A 248 -25.62 -7.83 3.92
CA GLN A 248 -25.59 -6.53 4.59
C GLN A 248 -25.20 -6.69 6.06
N ALA A 249 -25.78 -7.64 6.76
CA ALA A 249 -25.44 -7.91 8.16
C ALA A 249 -24.00 -8.35 8.32
N PHE A 250 -23.51 -9.25 7.46
CA PHE A 250 -22.11 -9.66 7.43
C PHE A 250 -21.17 -8.46 7.26
N LEU A 251 -21.42 -7.65 6.23
CA LEU A 251 -20.55 -6.51 5.93
C LEU A 251 -20.64 -5.44 7.01
N TYR A 252 -21.78 -5.29 7.68
CA TYR A 252 -21.94 -4.38 8.81
C TYR A 252 -21.14 -4.87 10.03
N ASP A 253 -21.24 -6.15 10.39
CA ASP A 253 -20.45 -6.73 11.48
C ASP A 253 -18.93 -6.54 11.23
N VAL A 254 -18.47 -6.82 10.00
CA VAL A 254 -17.06 -6.64 9.63
C VAL A 254 -16.65 -5.15 9.65
N TRP A 255 -17.55 -4.26 9.23
CA TRP A 255 -17.31 -2.82 9.30
C TRP A 255 -17.14 -2.35 10.74
N GLN A 256 -18.07 -2.75 11.65
CA GLN A 256 -18.00 -2.39 13.06
C GLN A 256 -16.73 -2.96 13.72
N LEU A 257 -16.35 -4.18 13.40
CA LEU A 257 -15.10 -4.75 13.87
C LEU A 257 -13.90 -3.90 13.43
N CYS A 258 -13.84 -3.50 12.15
CA CYS A 258 -12.70 -2.77 11.60
C CYS A 258 -12.66 -1.29 11.98
N SER A 259 -13.82 -0.63 12.09
CA SER A 259 -13.89 0.82 12.33
C SER A 259 -14.15 1.20 13.80
N GLY A 260 -14.70 0.28 14.58
CA GLY A 260 -15.03 0.49 15.99
C GLY A 260 -14.07 -0.24 16.92
N GLU A 261 -14.08 -1.57 16.89
CA GLU A 261 -13.37 -2.36 17.90
C GLU A 261 -11.84 -2.37 17.70
N LEU A 262 -11.37 -2.49 16.46
CA LEU A 262 -9.95 -2.62 16.13
C LEU A 262 -9.30 -1.34 15.60
N GLU A 263 -10.09 -0.33 15.31
CA GLU A 263 -9.62 0.95 14.74
C GLU A 263 -8.73 0.79 13.49
N LEU A 264 -8.92 -0.30 12.71
CA LEU A 264 -8.21 -0.55 11.47
C LEU A 264 -8.65 0.41 10.36
N LEU A 265 -9.88 0.92 10.46
CA LEU A 265 -10.46 1.97 9.63
C LEU A 265 -10.71 3.19 10.50
N THR A 266 -9.92 4.22 10.29
CA THR A 266 -10.03 5.48 11.04
C THR A 266 -10.86 6.49 10.26
N GLN A 267 -11.83 7.13 10.93
CA GLN A 267 -12.58 8.23 10.35
C GLN A 267 -11.65 9.42 10.12
N VAL A 268 -11.68 9.96 8.91
CA VAL A 268 -10.80 11.04 8.49
C VAL A 268 -11.58 12.17 7.84
N GLN A 269 -11.10 13.39 8.03
CA GLN A 269 -11.58 14.52 7.28
C GLN A 269 -10.73 14.70 6.03
N LEU A 270 -11.29 14.36 4.87
CA LEU A 270 -10.59 14.51 3.61
C LEU A 270 -10.43 15.99 3.27
N LYS A 271 -9.20 16.39 3.05
CA LYS A 271 -8.84 17.77 2.75
C LYS A 271 -8.20 17.87 1.37
N GLY A 272 -8.52 18.93 0.68
CA GLY A 272 -7.92 19.27 -0.61
C GLY A 272 -6.74 20.23 -0.47
N ALA A 273 -6.38 20.86 -1.58
CA ALA A 273 -5.40 21.93 -1.59
C ALA A 273 -5.76 23.03 -0.59
N ARG A 274 -4.75 23.60 0.05
CA ARG A 274 -4.91 24.65 1.09
C ARG A 274 -5.65 24.18 2.35
N ASP A 275 -5.59 22.89 2.65
CA ASP A 275 -6.16 22.27 3.86
C ASP A 275 -7.69 22.46 4.02
N LYS A 276 -8.39 22.75 2.92
CA LYS A 276 -9.84 22.90 2.93
C LYS A 276 -10.53 21.54 2.88
N ASN A 277 -11.58 21.40 3.68
CA ASN A 277 -12.41 20.21 3.66
C ASN A 277 -13.02 19.98 2.28
N LEU A 278 -12.99 18.73 1.83
CA LEU A 278 -13.59 18.36 0.55
C LEU A 278 -15.08 18.12 0.72
N PRO A 279 -15.92 18.76 -0.11
CA PRO A 279 -17.35 18.53 -0.07
C PRO A 279 -17.69 17.08 -0.47
N GLY A 280 -18.76 16.55 0.09
CA GLY A 280 -19.24 15.20 -0.19
C GLY A 280 -18.31 14.09 0.31
N CYS A 281 -17.48 14.36 1.31
CA CYS A 281 -16.54 13.40 1.88
C CYS A 281 -16.73 13.18 3.39
N HIS A 282 -17.91 13.52 3.92
CA HIS A 282 -18.24 13.31 5.32
C HIS A 282 -18.26 11.82 5.67
N GLY A 283 -17.95 11.49 6.92
CA GLY A 283 -17.94 10.11 7.41
C GLY A 283 -16.91 9.18 6.74
N ALA A 284 -16.00 9.72 5.93
CA ALA A 284 -15.00 8.91 5.22
C ALA A 284 -14.01 8.28 6.21
N HIS A 285 -13.67 7.01 5.97
CA HIS A 285 -12.66 6.26 6.71
C HIS A 285 -11.50 5.88 5.79
N GLN A 286 -10.33 5.71 6.39
CA GLN A 286 -9.14 5.20 5.72
C GLN A 286 -8.47 4.11 6.57
N VAL A 287 -7.74 3.22 5.92
CA VAL A 287 -6.96 2.18 6.62
C VAL A 287 -5.85 2.85 7.42
N GLN A 288 -5.84 2.61 8.72
CA GLN A 288 -4.86 3.16 9.65
C GLN A 288 -3.50 2.49 9.48
N VAL A 289 -2.50 3.26 9.10
CA VAL A 289 -1.17 2.76 8.76
C VAL A 289 -0.42 2.20 9.97
N ASP A 290 -0.61 2.77 11.17
CA ASP A 290 0.06 2.33 12.39
C ASP A 290 -0.39 0.94 12.86
N ASN A 291 -1.53 0.46 12.35
CA ASN A 291 -2.04 -0.88 12.61
C ASN A 291 -1.58 -1.91 11.56
N LEU A 292 -0.72 -1.53 10.62
CA LEU A 292 -0.15 -2.44 9.64
C LEU A 292 1.16 -3.03 10.15
N VAL A 293 1.28 -4.34 10.03
CA VAL A 293 2.50 -5.10 10.34
C VAL A 293 2.97 -5.79 9.07
N LEU A 294 4.22 -5.56 8.70
CA LEU A 294 4.85 -6.20 7.56
C LEU A 294 5.38 -7.55 8.02
N THR A 295 4.93 -8.62 7.39
CA THR A 295 5.35 -9.98 7.68
C THR A 295 6.06 -10.60 6.48
N PRO A 296 7.14 -11.37 6.67
CA PRO A 296 7.76 -12.10 5.59
C PRO A 296 6.76 -13.10 5.00
N SER A 297 6.77 -13.26 3.70
CA SER A 297 5.97 -14.24 3.00
C SER A 297 6.82 -15.06 2.05
N ARG A 298 6.38 -16.27 1.76
CA ARG A 298 6.98 -17.15 0.74
C ARG A 298 5.85 -17.71 -0.12
N GLY A 299 5.81 -17.24 -1.37
CA GLY A 299 4.79 -17.68 -2.30
C GLY A 299 3.56 -16.76 -2.36
N MET A 300 2.68 -17.08 -3.25
CA MET A 300 1.49 -16.31 -3.59
C MET A 300 0.38 -17.22 -4.12
N TYR A 301 -0.80 -16.64 -4.26
CA TYR A 301 -1.93 -17.31 -4.88
C TYR A 301 -2.23 -16.66 -6.23
N ARG A 302 -2.33 -17.45 -7.28
CA ARG A 302 -2.68 -16.96 -8.62
C ARG A 302 -4.10 -17.35 -8.99
N CYS A 303 -4.88 -16.39 -9.46
CA CYS A 303 -6.20 -16.68 -10.01
C CYS A 303 -6.10 -17.42 -11.35
N ARG A 304 -6.78 -18.56 -11.48
CA ARG A 304 -6.81 -19.34 -12.72
C ARG A 304 -7.43 -18.58 -13.88
N THR A 305 -8.40 -17.71 -13.61
CA THR A 305 -9.17 -17.00 -14.64
C THR A 305 -8.50 -15.71 -15.09
N CYS A 306 -8.21 -14.79 -14.17
CA CYS A 306 -7.69 -13.46 -14.51
C CYS A 306 -6.19 -13.27 -14.30
N ARG A 307 -5.52 -14.33 -13.83
CA ARG A 307 -4.06 -14.38 -13.57
C ARG A 307 -3.54 -13.39 -12.50
N ARG A 308 -4.43 -12.72 -11.78
CA ARG A 308 -4.02 -11.83 -10.68
C ARG A 308 -3.40 -12.62 -9.53
N LEU A 309 -2.41 -11.99 -8.92
CA LEU A 309 -1.72 -12.49 -7.75
C LEU A 309 -2.39 -11.97 -6.48
N HIS A 310 -2.43 -12.83 -5.47
CA HIS A 310 -2.99 -12.55 -4.15
C HIS A 310 -2.04 -13.08 -3.09
N THR A 311 -1.86 -12.35 -2.01
CA THR A 311 -0.98 -12.74 -0.90
C THR A 311 -1.68 -13.57 0.16
N ARG A 312 -2.99 -13.76 0.03
CA ARG A 312 -3.80 -14.49 0.99
C ARG A 312 -4.97 -15.23 0.36
N VAL A 313 -5.45 -16.21 1.07
CA VAL A 313 -6.70 -16.92 0.76
C VAL A 313 -7.89 -16.25 1.43
N ASN A 314 -9.07 -16.64 1.05
CA ASN A 314 -10.33 -16.28 1.68
C ASN A 314 -11.20 -17.55 1.81
N PRO A 315 -12.35 -17.51 2.50
CA PRO A 315 -13.15 -18.71 2.79
C PRO A 315 -13.51 -19.58 1.59
N ALA A 316 -13.51 -19.02 0.39
CA ALA A 316 -13.89 -19.75 -0.82
C ALA A 316 -12.73 -19.96 -1.80
N MET A 317 -11.49 -19.64 -1.43
CA MET A 317 -10.35 -19.65 -2.36
C MET A 317 -10.66 -18.88 -3.64
N SER A 318 -11.38 -17.76 -3.54
CA SER A 318 -11.87 -16.99 -4.68
C SER A 318 -11.01 -15.76 -4.96
N CYS A 319 -11.03 -15.32 -6.23
CA CYS A 319 -10.33 -14.12 -6.64
C CYS A 319 -11.00 -12.85 -6.08
N MET A 320 -10.21 -11.93 -5.54
CA MET A 320 -10.67 -10.63 -5.03
C MET A 320 -10.74 -9.54 -6.13
N ALA A 321 -10.44 -9.89 -7.38
CA ALA A 321 -10.51 -8.95 -8.48
C ALA A 321 -11.97 -8.62 -8.82
N TRP A 322 -12.26 -7.35 -9.04
CA TRP A 322 -13.60 -6.91 -9.42
C TRP A 322 -14.14 -7.70 -10.63
N ARG A 323 -15.35 -8.23 -10.50
CA ARG A 323 -16.05 -9.06 -11.49
C ARG A 323 -15.36 -10.38 -11.85
N CYS A 324 -14.38 -10.83 -11.08
CA CYS A 324 -13.78 -12.14 -11.27
C CYS A 324 -14.39 -13.16 -10.29
N THR A 325 -14.78 -14.31 -10.81
CA THR A 325 -15.31 -15.45 -10.04
C THR A 325 -14.33 -16.62 -9.99
N GLY A 326 -13.11 -16.41 -10.51
CA GLY A 326 -12.10 -17.46 -10.59
C GLY A 326 -11.62 -17.93 -9.22
N LYS A 327 -11.16 -19.16 -9.14
CA LYS A 327 -10.47 -19.71 -7.97
C LYS A 327 -8.99 -19.35 -7.99
N VAL A 328 -8.40 -19.27 -6.80
CA VAL A 328 -6.96 -19.02 -6.65
C VAL A 328 -6.26 -20.31 -6.25
N GLU A 329 -5.03 -20.48 -6.73
CA GLU A 329 -4.13 -21.58 -6.40
C GLU A 329 -2.82 -21.03 -5.87
N TYR A 330 -2.25 -21.76 -4.92
CA TYR A 330 -0.94 -21.44 -4.38
C TYR A 330 0.14 -21.71 -5.42
N GLU A 331 1.04 -20.77 -5.59
CA GLU A 331 2.29 -20.90 -6.33
C GLU A 331 3.45 -20.67 -5.36
N GLU A 332 4.24 -21.71 -5.20
CA GLU A 332 5.51 -21.63 -4.48
C GLU A 332 6.55 -20.96 -5.38
N GLU A 333 7.54 -20.33 -4.78
CA GLU A 333 8.63 -19.65 -5.44
C GLU A 333 9.61 -20.60 -6.12
#